data_86c4a3caa32afb72c2d7486c4b04e8cb
#
_entry.id   86c4a3caa32afb72c2d7486c4b04e8cb
#
_cell.length_a   1.000
_cell.length_b   1.000
_cell.length_c   1.000
_cell.angle_alpha   90.00
_cell.angle_beta   90.00
_cell.angle_gamma   90.00
#
_symmetry.space_group_name_H-M   'P 1'
#
loop_
_entity.id
_entity.type
_entity.pdbx_description
1 polymer ?
#
loop_
_entity_poly.entity_id
_entity_poly.type
_entity_poly.pdbx_seq_one_letter_code
_entity_poly.pdbx_strand_id
1 'polypeptide(L)'
;MDIGTLLFNHDPNQPIGRILSAEIDTAGRRGVAKVRFDEDEASETIYRKVTGGSLKGVSIGYRIDARESVREGAMSANGRFQGPVEIATKWTAYEISIVSVPADASVGVGRSETYPETVAILESIAAAIGAGRSENPEESGEIGGFEMAEENKKQDTGELRAEEMAAAPRLDGEARQAAVAEAQQRAVKEERSRVGEISAMCRSFDLSPDAYIADGRTVDEARAAVLEQLAAKRRPVQVTVVADEGEKFRAAAADGLALRAGIDVEKPAAGAENFRGKSLLRIAAECLERDGMSGVNGMQDEELVRAAMTGAGAFPGILSNVAHKSMARSYQTAPTTFQLWTARGANTDFKESTRYRLSEADELVKMTESGEFQHAEVTEGAVKTAVATYGRSFSITRKAIINDDMGALSRIPALYGAAARRGINKLVYEILTKNPTIEGAALFHNNHGNLASGVISVASLGAAKAKMARQKNIGGRETLNVQPAFLIVPPELEVTAAQLISSVVDPTKANATPNPFANRLTVVSDPELADTDAWYLAAAPGILPCVEVTYLNGREQPTMESAVQFDTLGIKWRIYLDFGVNLIDYRGLLKSTGK
;
A
#
# COMPACT_ATOMS: atom_id res chain seq x y z
N MET A 1 -11.36 26.90 -8.84
CA MET A 1 -10.82 25.52 -8.72
C MET A 1 -11.77 24.76 -7.83
N ASP A 2 -12.24 23.61 -8.24
CA ASP A 2 -12.93 22.71 -7.31
C ASP A 2 -11.94 22.31 -6.24
N ILE A 3 -12.33 22.56 -4.98
CA ILE A 3 -11.49 22.36 -3.82
C ILE A 3 -11.42 20.86 -3.56
N GLY A 4 -10.27 20.25 -3.85
CA GLY A 4 -10.06 18.81 -3.74
C GLY A 4 -9.69 18.33 -2.34
N THR A 5 -9.43 17.04 -2.22
CA THR A 5 -9.02 16.36 -0.98
C THR A 5 -7.49 16.45 -0.83
N LEU A 6 -7.01 16.58 0.41
CA LEU A 6 -5.60 16.42 0.74
C LEU A 6 -5.32 14.94 0.96
N LEU A 7 -4.36 14.38 0.21
CA LEU A 7 -4.00 12.96 0.27
C LEU A 7 -2.62 12.74 0.91
N PHE A 8 -2.32 11.51 1.27
CA PHE A 8 -0.99 11.07 1.65
C PHE A 8 -0.40 10.14 0.58
N ASN A 9 0.81 10.51 0.08
CA ASN A 9 1.55 9.76 -0.95
C ASN A 9 0.76 9.44 -2.23
N HIS A 10 -0.13 10.33 -2.67
CA HIS A 10 -0.99 10.14 -3.85
C HIS A 10 -1.94 8.92 -3.75
N ASP A 11 -2.21 8.43 -2.55
CA ASP A 11 -3.13 7.31 -2.34
C ASP A 11 -4.57 7.82 -2.15
N PRO A 12 -5.48 7.57 -3.08
CA PRO A 12 -6.87 8.00 -2.96
C PRO A 12 -7.62 7.35 -1.79
N ASN A 13 -7.07 6.24 -1.25
CA ASN A 13 -7.64 5.56 -0.08
C ASN A 13 -7.12 6.11 1.25
N GLN A 14 -6.20 7.08 1.20
CA GLN A 14 -5.64 7.74 2.38
C GLN A 14 -5.86 9.27 2.33
N PRO A 15 -7.12 9.74 2.39
CA PRO A 15 -7.40 11.14 2.60
C PRO A 15 -6.98 11.54 4.01
N ILE A 16 -6.24 12.64 4.13
CA ILE A 16 -5.74 13.14 5.42
C ILE A 16 -6.24 14.55 5.73
N GLY A 17 -7.11 15.10 4.87
CA GLY A 17 -7.63 16.44 5.05
C GLY A 17 -8.26 17.02 3.79
N ARG A 18 -8.46 18.33 3.81
CA ARG A 18 -9.10 19.08 2.73
C ARG A 18 -8.30 20.33 2.35
N ILE A 19 -8.42 20.72 1.10
CA ILE A 19 -7.85 21.96 0.56
C ILE A 19 -8.87 23.08 0.83
N LEU A 20 -8.45 24.13 1.54
CA LEU A 20 -9.29 25.28 1.85
C LEU A 20 -9.23 26.35 0.75
N SER A 21 -8.05 26.59 0.20
CA SER A 21 -7.83 27.46 -0.95
C SER A 21 -6.56 27.05 -1.69
N ALA A 22 -6.52 27.33 -2.99
CA ALA A 22 -5.32 27.17 -3.81
C ALA A 22 -5.21 28.38 -4.77
N GLU A 23 -4.07 29.04 -4.75
CA GLU A 23 -3.79 30.27 -5.49
C GLU A 23 -2.45 30.16 -6.21
N ILE A 24 -2.32 30.91 -7.31
CA ILE A 24 -1.05 31.04 -8.03
C ILE A 24 -0.42 32.39 -7.63
N ASP A 25 0.69 32.31 -6.93
CA ASP A 25 1.55 33.47 -6.69
C ASP A 25 2.39 33.74 -7.95
N THR A 26 1.93 34.67 -8.76
CA THR A 26 2.60 35.05 -10.02
C THR A 26 3.94 35.74 -9.80
N ALA A 27 4.12 36.45 -8.68
CA ALA A 27 5.36 37.12 -8.33
C ALA A 27 6.42 36.09 -7.88
N GLY A 28 6.04 35.14 -7.03
CA GLY A 28 6.90 34.06 -6.57
C GLY A 28 6.99 32.89 -7.53
N ARG A 29 6.23 32.88 -8.64
CA ARG A 29 6.14 31.80 -9.65
C ARG A 29 5.86 30.42 -9.03
N ARG A 30 4.94 30.36 -8.08
CA ARG A 30 4.60 29.16 -7.33
C ARG A 30 3.10 29.06 -7.08
N GLY A 31 2.62 27.84 -6.86
CA GLY A 31 1.28 27.61 -6.32
C GLY A 31 1.34 27.59 -4.79
N VAL A 32 0.38 28.20 -4.13
CA VAL A 32 0.23 28.19 -2.68
C VAL A 32 -1.14 27.63 -2.35
N ALA A 33 -1.20 26.64 -1.46
CA ALA A 33 -2.46 26.07 -0.99
C ALA A 33 -2.55 26.13 0.53
N LYS A 34 -3.73 26.47 1.03
CA LYS A 34 -4.09 26.34 2.45
C LYS A 34 -4.86 25.04 2.61
N VAL A 35 -4.40 24.20 3.51
CA VAL A 35 -5.00 22.88 3.77
C VAL A 35 -5.37 22.76 5.25
N ARG A 36 -6.34 21.89 5.53
CA ARG A 36 -6.72 21.52 6.89
C ARG A 36 -6.68 19.99 6.99
N PHE A 37 -5.95 19.48 7.97
CA PHE A 37 -5.95 18.07 8.29
C PHE A 37 -7.23 17.66 8.99
N ASP A 38 -7.64 16.41 8.81
CA ASP A 38 -8.76 15.82 9.52
C ASP A 38 -8.33 15.40 10.94
N GLU A 39 -9.30 15.25 11.85
CA GLU A 39 -9.06 15.01 13.28
C GLU A 39 -9.02 13.51 13.66
N ASP A 40 -8.93 12.62 12.66
CA ASP A 40 -8.76 11.18 12.87
C ASP A 40 -7.30 10.83 13.26
N GLU A 41 -7.09 9.68 13.90
CA GLU A 41 -5.79 9.25 14.43
C GLU A 41 -4.71 9.13 13.33
N ALA A 42 -5.08 8.70 12.13
CA ALA A 42 -4.17 8.54 11.01
C ALA A 42 -3.71 9.90 10.48
N SER A 43 -4.65 10.83 10.28
CA SER A 43 -4.39 12.20 9.83
C SER A 43 -3.59 13.00 10.86
N GLU A 44 -3.90 12.86 12.15
CA GLU A 44 -3.18 13.48 13.25
C GLU A 44 -1.73 12.98 13.34
N THR A 45 -1.49 11.71 13.07
CA THR A 45 -0.14 11.14 13.02
C THR A 45 0.70 11.78 11.92
N ILE A 46 0.11 12.01 10.74
CA ILE A 46 0.79 12.67 9.62
C ILE A 46 0.98 14.16 9.92
N TYR A 47 -0.03 14.82 10.50
CA TYR A 47 0.06 16.22 10.92
C TYR A 47 1.23 16.47 11.89
N ARG A 48 1.41 15.61 12.89
CA ARG A 48 2.56 15.68 13.82
C ARG A 48 3.90 15.51 13.11
N LYS A 49 3.98 14.64 12.10
CA LYS A 49 5.20 14.48 11.30
C LYS A 49 5.47 15.70 10.42
N VAL A 50 4.42 16.36 9.91
CA VAL A 50 4.55 17.59 9.14
C VAL A 50 5.00 18.74 10.04
N THR A 51 4.36 18.96 11.18
CA THR A 51 4.72 20.01 12.15
C THR A 51 6.07 19.76 12.80
N GLY A 52 6.42 18.50 13.07
CA GLY A 52 7.74 18.08 13.56
C GLY A 52 8.85 18.14 12.50
N GLY A 53 8.52 18.45 11.24
CA GLY A 53 9.48 18.65 10.16
C GLY A 53 10.07 17.37 9.56
N SER A 54 9.58 16.18 9.92
CA SER A 54 10.00 14.91 9.32
C SER A 54 9.34 14.64 7.97
N LEU A 55 8.14 15.21 7.71
CA LEU A 55 7.45 15.19 6.43
C LEU A 55 7.31 16.63 5.92
N LYS A 56 8.05 16.99 4.88
CA LYS A 56 8.04 18.35 4.30
C LYS A 56 7.63 18.35 2.83
N GLY A 57 7.59 17.19 2.19
CA GLY A 57 7.31 17.06 0.76
C GLY A 57 5.85 17.36 0.45
N VAL A 58 5.61 18.14 -0.59
CA VAL A 58 4.29 18.36 -1.19
C VAL A 58 4.38 17.99 -2.66
N SER A 59 3.35 17.34 -3.18
CA SER A 59 3.24 16.99 -4.60
C SER A 59 1.83 17.29 -5.09
N ILE A 60 1.69 17.59 -6.37
CA ILE A 60 0.41 17.94 -7.01
C ILE A 60 0.11 16.90 -8.08
N GLY A 61 -1.07 16.26 -7.99
CA GLY A 61 -1.61 15.48 -9.09
C GLY A 61 -2.29 16.40 -10.10
N TYR A 62 -1.89 16.30 -11.37
CA TYR A 62 -2.44 17.15 -12.44
C TYR A 62 -2.63 16.38 -13.74
N ARG A 63 -3.61 16.81 -14.51
CA ARG A 63 -3.85 16.34 -15.87
C ARG A 63 -3.32 17.38 -16.86
N ILE A 64 -2.60 16.92 -17.87
CA ILE A 64 -2.13 17.78 -18.96
C ILE A 64 -3.23 17.90 -20.00
N ASP A 65 -3.73 19.12 -20.21
CA ASP A 65 -4.81 19.42 -21.16
C ASP A 65 -4.26 19.81 -22.54
N ALA A 66 -3.05 20.40 -22.60
CA ALA A 66 -2.39 20.74 -23.86
C ALA A 66 -0.86 20.64 -23.73
N ARG A 67 -0.21 20.22 -24.80
CA ARG A 67 1.25 20.08 -24.92
C ARG A 67 1.77 20.81 -26.14
N GLU A 68 2.99 21.31 -26.04
CA GLU A 68 3.80 21.81 -27.14
C GLU A 68 5.01 20.88 -27.32
N SER A 69 5.16 20.30 -28.50
CA SER A 69 6.33 19.48 -28.85
C SER A 69 7.33 20.34 -29.61
N VAL A 70 8.49 20.58 -29.06
CA VAL A 70 9.57 21.36 -29.66
C VAL A 70 10.58 20.40 -30.28
N ARG A 71 10.78 20.50 -31.59
CA ARG A 71 11.71 19.64 -32.34
C ARG A 71 13.16 19.99 -32.02
N GLU A 72 14.06 19.08 -32.27
CA GLU A 72 15.51 19.30 -32.13
C GLU A 72 15.97 20.54 -32.92
N GLY A 73 16.70 21.42 -32.25
CA GLY A 73 17.18 22.67 -32.81
C GLY A 73 16.17 23.83 -32.89
N ALA A 74 14.89 23.57 -32.59
CA ALA A 74 13.86 24.63 -32.54
C ALA A 74 13.72 25.22 -31.14
N MET A 75 13.15 26.40 -31.03
CA MET A 75 12.78 27.05 -29.76
C MET A 75 11.27 26.91 -29.55
N SER A 76 10.87 26.78 -28.27
CA SER A 76 9.46 26.82 -27.87
C SER A 76 8.79 28.14 -28.24
N ALA A 77 7.46 28.16 -28.38
CA ALA A 77 6.67 29.33 -28.72
C ALA A 77 6.90 30.52 -27.77
N ASN A 78 7.23 30.23 -26.51
CA ASN A 78 7.57 31.26 -25.50
C ASN A 78 9.07 31.61 -25.46
N GLY A 79 9.89 31.04 -26.36
CA GLY A 79 11.33 31.31 -26.47
C GLY A 79 12.19 30.84 -25.30
N ARG A 80 11.68 29.98 -24.40
CA ARG A 80 12.34 29.61 -23.13
C ARG A 80 13.06 28.27 -23.19
N PHE A 81 12.64 27.37 -24.07
CA PHE A 81 13.15 25.97 -24.13
C PHE A 81 13.59 25.63 -25.55
N GLN A 82 14.77 25.05 -25.66
CA GLN A 82 15.30 24.53 -26.91
C GLN A 82 15.00 23.03 -26.99
N GLY A 83 14.49 22.57 -28.13
CA GLY A 83 14.16 21.16 -28.34
C GLY A 83 15.38 20.24 -28.51
N PRO A 84 15.18 18.91 -28.39
CA PRO A 84 13.87 18.25 -28.35
C PRO A 84 13.27 18.24 -26.93
N VAL A 85 12.06 18.78 -26.74
CA VAL A 85 11.35 18.79 -25.45
C VAL A 85 9.83 18.83 -25.64
N GLU A 86 9.09 18.15 -24.77
CA GLU A 86 7.64 18.30 -24.64
C GLU A 86 7.28 19.19 -23.46
N ILE A 87 6.53 20.24 -23.72
CA ILE A 87 6.14 21.25 -22.75
C ILE A 87 4.65 21.14 -22.48
N ALA A 88 4.24 20.98 -21.23
CA ALA A 88 2.85 21.09 -20.83
C ALA A 88 2.45 22.59 -20.84
N THR A 89 1.67 23.01 -21.83
CA THR A 89 1.24 24.41 -21.99
C THR A 89 -0.04 24.71 -21.24
N LYS A 90 -0.86 23.70 -20.97
CA LYS A 90 -2.07 23.79 -20.16
C LYS A 90 -2.24 22.53 -19.33
N TRP A 91 -2.54 22.69 -18.06
CA TRP A 91 -2.78 21.59 -17.15
C TRP A 91 -3.79 21.98 -16.07
N THR A 92 -4.47 20.98 -15.50
CA THR A 92 -5.47 21.16 -14.45
C THR A 92 -5.06 20.31 -13.26
N ALA A 93 -4.86 20.94 -12.10
CA ALA A 93 -4.62 20.23 -10.84
C ALA A 93 -5.92 19.59 -10.34
N TYR A 94 -5.86 18.34 -9.84
CA TYR A 94 -7.01 17.66 -9.28
C TYR A 94 -6.77 17.18 -7.84
N GLU A 95 -5.52 17.12 -7.35
CA GLU A 95 -5.20 16.76 -5.97
C GLU A 95 -3.94 17.45 -5.47
N ILE A 96 -3.81 17.54 -4.15
CA ILE A 96 -2.56 17.89 -3.45
C ILE A 96 -2.28 16.79 -2.44
N SER A 97 -1.03 16.33 -2.38
CA SER A 97 -0.59 15.28 -1.47
C SER A 97 0.59 15.72 -0.61
N ILE A 98 0.56 15.35 0.68
CA ILE A 98 1.76 15.30 1.51
C ILE A 98 2.51 14.02 1.14
N VAL A 99 3.77 14.13 0.75
CA VAL A 99 4.56 13.00 0.26
C VAL A 99 5.88 12.86 1.03
N SER A 100 6.32 11.63 1.20
CA SER A 100 7.62 11.34 1.81
C SER A 100 8.79 11.74 0.91
N VAL A 101 8.61 11.61 -0.43
CA VAL A 101 9.60 12.00 -1.45
C VAL A 101 8.88 12.87 -2.49
N PRO A 102 9.09 14.20 -2.50
CA PRO A 102 8.46 15.08 -3.50
C PRO A 102 9.16 14.94 -4.86
N ALA A 103 8.38 15.07 -5.94
CA ALA A 103 8.91 15.10 -7.31
C ALA A 103 9.83 16.31 -7.56
N ASP A 104 9.61 17.41 -6.87
CA ASP A 104 10.46 18.62 -6.88
C ASP A 104 10.89 18.94 -5.45
N ALA A 105 12.18 18.89 -5.20
CA ALA A 105 12.77 19.19 -3.90
C ALA A 105 12.65 20.67 -3.49
N SER A 106 12.30 21.56 -4.40
CA SER A 106 12.10 23.01 -4.13
C SER A 106 10.73 23.32 -3.52
N VAL A 107 9.75 22.40 -3.58
CA VAL A 107 8.41 22.54 -3.01
C VAL A 107 8.31 21.88 -1.63
N GLY A 108 7.45 22.39 -0.76
CA GLY A 108 7.25 21.79 0.56
C GLY A 108 6.44 22.67 1.52
N VAL A 109 6.11 22.09 2.69
CA VAL A 109 5.38 22.78 3.74
C VAL A 109 6.26 23.86 4.38
N GLY A 110 5.71 25.06 4.61
CA GLY A 110 6.40 26.17 5.29
C GLY A 110 7.43 26.92 4.46
N ARG A 111 7.52 26.71 3.14
CA ARG A 111 8.44 27.43 2.25
C ARG A 111 7.85 28.72 1.64
N SER A 112 6.70 29.19 2.13
CA SER A 112 6.21 30.53 1.81
C SER A 112 6.92 31.51 2.74
N GLU A 113 7.57 32.52 2.19
CA GLU A 113 8.07 33.63 2.98
C GLU A 113 6.90 34.31 3.69
N THR A 114 7.02 34.35 5.02
CA THR A 114 6.37 35.25 5.97
C THR A 114 4.99 35.81 5.66
N TYR A 115 3.95 35.18 6.19
CA TYR A 115 2.80 35.94 6.68
C TYR A 115 2.93 36.09 8.20
N PRO A 116 2.99 37.33 8.74
CA PRO A 116 3.28 37.58 10.17
C PRO A 116 2.20 37.04 11.14
N GLU A 117 0.98 36.81 10.67
CA GLU A 117 -0.12 36.33 11.51
C GLU A 117 -0.02 34.85 11.89
N THR A 118 0.60 34.00 11.05
CA THR A 118 0.76 32.57 11.34
C THR A 118 1.94 32.29 12.29
N VAL A 119 2.96 33.15 12.23
CA VAL A 119 4.12 33.09 13.14
C VAL A 119 3.71 33.53 14.53
N ALA A 120 2.87 34.54 14.68
CA ALA A 120 2.38 35.02 15.96
C ALA A 120 1.50 33.98 16.70
N ILE A 121 0.73 33.17 15.98
CA ILE A 121 -0.07 32.08 16.57
C ILE A 121 0.83 30.91 17.00
N LEU A 122 1.85 30.58 16.19
CA LEU A 122 2.79 29.51 16.53
C LEU A 122 3.75 29.93 17.68
N GLU A 123 4.15 31.17 17.74
CA GLU A 123 4.95 31.70 18.84
C GLU A 123 4.15 31.82 20.14
N SER A 124 2.86 32.18 20.10
CA SER A 124 2.00 32.19 21.28
C SER A 124 1.72 30.80 21.85
N ILE A 125 1.62 29.77 20.98
CA ILE A 125 1.47 28.37 21.39
C ILE A 125 2.80 27.83 21.93
N ALA A 126 3.93 28.15 21.32
CA ALA A 126 5.25 27.77 21.80
C ALA A 126 5.61 28.45 23.13
N ALA A 127 5.20 29.70 23.35
CA ALA A 127 5.36 30.41 24.60
C ALA A 127 4.48 29.83 25.72
N ALA A 128 3.27 29.35 25.41
CA ALA A 128 2.38 28.68 26.34
C ALA A 128 2.89 27.28 26.77
N ILE A 129 3.63 26.60 25.88
CA ILE A 129 4.24 25.29 26.17
C ILE A 129 5.61 25.46 26.86
N GLY A 130 6.32 26.57 26.59
CA GLY A 130 7.65 26.87 27.17
C GLY A 130 7.68 27.37 28.58
N ALA A 131 6.55 27.86 29.12
CA ALA A 131 6.45 28.43 30.49
C ALA A 131 6.37 27.37 31.60
N GLY A 132 6.46 26.08 31.31
CA GLY A 132 6.34 24.96 32.26
C GLY A 132 7.63 24.18 32.57
N ARG A 133 8.82 24.70 32.24
CA ARG A 133 10.10 24.04 32.60
C ARG A 133 11.07 25.02 33.25
N SER A 134 11.06 25.06 34.55
CA SER A 134 12.14 25.56 35.39
C SER A 134 13.04 24.39 35.76
N GLU A 135 14.32 24.62 35.56
CA GLU A 135 15.44 23.72 35.83
C GLU A 135 15.53 23.38 37.33
N ASN A 136 15.79 22.13 37.69
CA ASN A 136 17.02 21.80 38.46
C ASN A 136 17.21 20.28 38.57
N PRO A 137 18.46 19.80 38.64
CA PRO A 137 18.82 18.40 38.48
C PRO A 137 19.04 17.69 39.84
N GLU A 138 19.25 16.36 39.69
CA GLU A 138 19.72 15.38 40.70
C GLU A 138 18.65 14.73 41.61
N GLU A 139 18.34 13.50 41.37
CA GLU A 139 18.76 12.30 42.08
C GLU A 139 17.94 11.07 41.67
N SER A 140 18.67 9.99 41.62
CA SER A 140 18.32 8.61 41.38
C SER A 140 17.22 8.03 42.28
N GLY A 141 16.43 7.06 41.76
CA GLY A 141 15.80 6.05 42.62
C GLY A 141 14.48 5.48 42.15
N GLU A 142 14.59 4.26 41.62
CA GLU A 142 13.65 3.11 41.72
C GLU A 142 12.13 3.24 41.62
N ILE A 143 11.64 2.59 40.58
CA ILE A 143 10.58 1.58 40.45
C ILE A 143 9.51 1.49 41.59
N GLY A 144 8.25 1.62 41.21
CA GLY A 144 7.12 1.15 42.00
C GLY A 144 5.78 1.52 41.37
N GLY A 145 5.06 0.52 40.95
CA GLY A 145 3.82 0.56 40.22
C GLY A 145 2.55 0.91 41.00
N PHE A 146 1.51 0.97 40.21
CA PHE A 146 0.08 0.75 40.52
C PHE A 146 -0.63 1.63 41.56
N GLU A 147 -1.68 2.32 41.22
CA GLU A 147 -3.08 1.94 41.38
C GLU A 147 -4.02 3.14 41.16
N MET A 148 -5.17 2.82 40.59
CA MET A 148 -6.32 3.70 40.45
C MET A 148 -6.92 4.07 41.78
N ALA A 149 -7.35 5.32 41.94
CA ALA A 149 -8.47 5.65 42.82
C ALA A 149 -9.17 6.92 42.33
N GLU A 150 -10.42 6.74 41.93
CA GLU A 150 -11.44 7.78 41.93
C GLU A 150 -11.63 8.27 43.37
N GLU A 151 -11.64 9.56 43.57
CA GLU A 151 -12.47 10.10 44.64
C GLU A 151 -12.80 11.60 44.49
N ASN A 152 -14.07 11.85 44.40
CA ASN A 152 -14.84 13.01 44.74
C ASN A 152 -14.14 14.03 45.65
N LYS A 153 -14.13 15.30 45.24
CA LYS A 153 -14.27 16.40 46.19
C LYS A 153 -15.10 17.55 45.64
N LYS A 154 -16.39 17.49 45.94
CA LYS A 154 -17.20 18.66 46.21
C LYS A 154 -16.81 19.19 47.59
N GLN A 155 -16.87 20.49 47.71
CA GLN A 155 -16.73 21.34 48.88
C GLN A 155 -15.37 22.05 48.99
N ASP A 156 -15.37 23.30 48.58
CA ASP A 156 -15.12 24.44 49.50
C ASP A 156 -15.11 25.75 48.67
N THR A 157 -16.25 26.38 48.53
CA THR A 157 -16.38 27.76 48.02
C THR A 157 -17.28 28.62 48.96
N GLY A 158 -17.38 28.22 50.21
CA GLY A 158 -18.23 28.89 51.17
C GLY A 158 -17.56 29.90 52.11
N GLU A 159 -16.27 29.77 52.37
CA GLU A 159 -15.65 30.55 53.47
C GLU A 159 -14.81 31.78 53.06
N LEU A 160 -14.36 31.86 51.81
CA LEU A 160 -13.59 33.02 51.33
C LEU A 160 -14.44 34.26 50.98
N ARG A 161 -15.76 34.14 51.02
CA ARG A 161 -16.68 35.25 50.70
C ARG A 161 -17.16 36.06 51.89
N ALA A 162 -16.88 35.60 53.13
CA ALA A 162 -17.31 36.27 54.31
C ALA A 162 -16.30 37.28 54.89
N GLU A 163 -15.00 37.11 54.60
CA GLU A 163 -13.98 38.06 55.13
C GLU A 163 -13.76 39.28 54.24
N GLU A 164 -14.07 39.21 52.95
CA GLU A 164 -13.92 40.33 52.00
C GLU A 164 -15.07 41.34 52.08
N MET A 165 -16.16 41.00 52.76
CA MET A 165 -17.30 41.92 53.00
C MET A 165 -17.16 42.80 54.23
N ALA A 166 -16.12 42.66 55.08
CA ALA A 166 -15.94 43.42 56.29
C ALA A 166 -15.11 44.72 56.15
N ALA A 167 -14.56 45.04 54.99
CA ALA A 167 -13.66 46.19 54.78
C ALA A 167 -14.14 47.20 53.74
N ALA A 168 -15.43 47.27 53.47
CA ALA A 168 -15.95 48.30 52.55
C ALA A 168 -16.32 49.59 53.31
N PRO A 169 -15.86 50.77 52.87
CA PRO A 169 -16.21 52.03 53.50
C PRO A 169 -17.73 52.26 53.40
N ARG A 170 -18.36 52.73 54.47
CA ARG A 170 -19.78 53.11 54.54
C ARG A 170 -20.03 54.28 53.57
N LEU A 171 -20.51 53.99 52.43
CA LEU A 171 -21.02 54.98 51.47
C LEU A 171 -22.36 55.48 51.92
N ASP A 172 -22.57 56.82 51.83
CA ASP A 172 -23.83 57.47 52.13
C ASP A 172 -24.97 56.90 51.27
N GLY A 173 -26.23 56.96 51.79
CA GLY A 173 -27.36 56.28 51.17
C GLY A 173 -27.64 56.61 49.70
N GLU A 174 -27.32 57.85 49.28
CA GLU A 174 -27.45 58.28 47.88
C GLU A 174 -26.40 57.63 46.95
N ALA A 175 -25.15 57.51 47.42
CA ALA A 175 -24.08 56.84 46.64
C ALA A 175 -24.36 55.35 46.47
N ARG A 176 -25.03 54.72 47.44
CA ARG A 176 -25.42 53.30 47.36
C ARG A 176 -26.57 53.08 46.40
N GLN A 177 -27.56 54.01 46.34
CA GLN A 177 -28.62 53.95 45.35
C GLN A 177 -28.10 54.19 43.91
N ALA A 178 -27.16 55.10 43.74
CA ALA A 178 -26.51 55.35 42.44
C ALA A 178 -25.69 54.14 41.95
N ALA A 179 -24.92 53.47 42.85
CA ALA A 179 -24.15 52.28 42.51
C ALA A 179 -25.06 51.10 42.17
N VAL A 180 -26.19 50.91 42.86
CA VAL A 180 -27.19 49.89 42.55
C VAL A 180 -27.86 50.17 41.18
N ALA A 181 -28.20 51.41 40.94
CA ALA A 181 -28.79 51.79 39.61
C ALA A 181 -27.80 51.59 38.45
N GLU A 182 -26.52 51.92 38.67
CA GLU A 182 -25.46 51.68 37.66
C GLU A 182 -25.21 50.18 37.44
N ALA A 183 -25.16 49.36 38.51
CA ALA A 183 -25.05 47.91 38.40
C ALA A 183 -26.25 47.30 37.67
N GLN A 184 -27.47 47.78 37.96
CA GLN A 184 -28.67 47.34 37.22
C GLN A 184 -28.61 47.71 35.73
N GLN A 185 -28.15 48.93 35.39
CA GLN A 185 -27.99 49.36 34.01
C GLN A 185 -26.92 48.53 33.26
N ARG A 186 -25.82 48.18 33.95
CA ARG A 186 -24.79 47.30 33.37
C ARG A 186 -25.36 45.90 33.12
N ALA A 187 -26.03 45.29 34.09
CA ALA A 187 -26.65 43.98 33.96
C ALA A 187 -27.68 43.94 32.81
N VAL A 188 -28.53 44.98 32.69
CA VAL A 188 -29.49 45.07 31.57
C VAL A 188 -28.79 45.22 30.22
N LYS A 189 -27.68 45.94 30.18
CA LYS A 189 -26.89 46.12 28.93
C LYS A 189 -26.18 44.82 28.54
N GLU A 190 -25.60 44.12 29.51
CA GLU A 190 -24.92 42.84 29.28
C GLU A 190 -25.94 41.78 28.81
N GLU A 191 -27.12 41.71 29.42
CA GLU A 191 -28.18 40.81 29.03
C GLU A 191 -28.71 41.11 27.62
N ARG A 192 -28.85 42.37 27.24
CA ARG A 192 -29.23 42.76 25.86
C ARG A 192 -28.17 42.38 24.86
N SER A 193 -26.89 42.49 25.22
CA SER A 193 -25.77 42.05 24.34
C SER A 193 -25.82 40.54 24.16
N ARG A 194 -25.94 39.75 25.24
CA ARG A 194 -26.06 38.31 25.26
C ARG A 194 -27.20 37.83 24.35
N VAL A 195 -28.41 38.37 24.55
CA VAL A 195 -29.59 38.05 23.78
C VAL A 195 -29.40 38.42 22.29
N GLY A 196 -28.78 39.57 22.03
CA GLY A 196 -28.47 40.02 20.64
C GLY A 196 -27.52 39.06 19.90
N GLU A 197 -26.46 38.65 20.60
CA GLU A 197 -25.46 37.72 20.03
C GLU A 197 -26.02 36.33 19.78
N ILE A 198 -26.77 35.77 20.75
CA ILE A 198 -27.46 34.46 20.57
C ILE A 198 -28.46 34.53 19.40
N SER A 199 -29.23 35.62 19.31
CA SER A 199 -30.22 35.80 18.24
C SER A 199 -29.58 35.95 16.86
N ALA A 200 -28.47 36.69 16.78
CA ALA A 200 -27.72 36.85 15.53
C ALA A 200 -27.12 35.51 15.06
N MET A 201 -26.54 34.76 16.00
CA MET A 201 -25.98 33.43 15.72
C MET A 201 -27.06 32.45 15.28
N CYS A 202 -28.17 32.32 15.99
CA CYS A 202 -29.25 31.38 15.64
C CYS A 202 -29.87 31.72 14.29
N ARG A 203 -29.99 33.03 13.95
CA ARG A 203 -30.49 33.49 12.64
C ARG A 203 -29.58 33.06 11.50
N SER A 204 -28.26 33.04 11.71
CA SER A 204 -27.29 32.59 10.68
C SER A 204 -27.46 31.12 10.31
N PHE A 205 -28.06 30.31 11.17
CA PHE A 205 -28.25 28.87 11.00
C PHE A 205 -29.72 28.45 10.91
N ASP A 206 -30.65 29.40 10.73
CA ASP A 206 -32.10 29.18 10.64
C ASP A 206 -32.65 28.38 11.85
N LEU A 207 -32.18 28.74 13.04
CA LEU A 207 -32.60 28.15 14.32
C LEU A 207 -33.35 29.17 15.17
N SER A 208 -34.33 28.71 16.00
CA SER A 208 -34.98 29.58 16.98
C SER A 208 -34.06 29.87 18.17
N PRO A 209 -33.86 31.15 18.55
CA PRO A 209 -33.05 31.51 19.70
C PRO A 209 -33.77 31.33 21.05
N ASP A 210 -35.11 31.17 21.06
CA ASP A 210 -35.97 31.30 22.25
C ASP A 210 -35.58 30.33 23.35
N ALA A 211 -35.28 29.08 23.04
CA ALA A 211 -34.90 28.07 24.02
C ALA A 211 -33.57 28.42 24.72
N TYR A 212 -32.60 28.90 23.98
CA TYR A 212 -31.25 29.24 24.51
C TYR A 212 -31.31 30.51 25.41
N ILE A 213 -32.19 31.45 25.03
CA ILE A 213 -32.41 32.68 25.81
C ILE A 213 -33.16 32.39 27.09
N ALA A 214 -34.24 31.58 27.03
CA ALA A 214 -35.06 31.20 28.17
C ALA A 214 -34.29 30.38 29.22
N ASP A 215 -33.39 29.48 28.75
CA ASP A 215 -32.51 28.70 29.61
C ASP A 215 -31.40 29.52 30.28
N GLY A 216 -31.25 30.79 29.96
CA GLY A 216 -30.21 31.67 30.52
C GLY A 216 -28.79 31.31 30.11
N ARG A 217 -28.59 30.57 29.00
CA ARG A 217 -27.28 30.11 28.57
C ARG A 217 -26.37 31.26 28.15
N THR A 218 -25.08 31.12 28.41
CA THR A 218 -24.05 32.03 27.94
C THR A 218 -23.94 31.92 26.41
N VAL A 219 -23.34 32.90 25.76
CA VAL A 219 -23.14 32.89 24.28
C VAL A 219 -22.33 31.65 23.83
N ASP A 220 -21.33 31.25 24.63
CA ASP A 220 -20.49 30.09 24.29
C ASP A 220 -21.21 28.76 24.49
N GLU A 221 -22.05 28.63 25.51
CA GLU A 221 -22.90 27.45 25.72
C GLU A 221 -23.96 27.34 24.61
N ALA A 222 -24.55 28.44 24.18
CA ALA A 222 -25.47 28.47 23.08
C ALA A 222 -24.77 28.10 21.76
N ARG A 223 -23.52 28.56 21.54
CA ARG A 223 -22.70 28.22 20.38
C ARG A 223 -22.37 26.72 20.34
N ALA A 224 -22.00 26.13 21.47
CA ALA A 224 -21.75 24.70 21.59
C ALA A 224 -22.99 23.86 21.25
N ALA A 225 -24.15 24.25 21.80
CA ALA A 225 -25.42 23.55 21.55
C ALA A 225 -25.90 23.68 20.10
N VAL A 226 -25.69 24.83 19.45
CA VAL A 226 -25.97 25.01 18.01
C VAL A 226 -25.08 24.13 17.15
N LEU A 227 -23.78 24.04 17.47
CA LEU A 227 -22.84 23.16 16.77
C LEU A 227 -23.20 21.68 16.94
N GLU A 228 -23.62 21.26 18.13
CA GLU A 228 -24.09 19.91 18.40
C GLU A 228 -25.37 19.58 17.62
N GLN A 229 -26.33 20.48 17.56
CA GLN A 229 -27.52 20.32 16.73
C GLN A 229 -27.22 20.24 15.23
N LEU A 230 -26.26 21.03 14.76
CA LEU A 230 -25.82 21.01 13.38
C LEU A 230 -25.05 19.70 13.07
N ALA A 231 -24.26 19.20 13.99
CA ALA A 231 -23.60 17.90 13.87
C ALA A 231 -24.60 16.75 13.84
N ALA A 232 -25.64 16.80 14.70
CA ALA A 232 -26.71 15.80 14.72
C ALA A 232 -27.60 15.84 13.46
N LYS A 233 -27.80 17.02 12.86
CA LYS A 233 -28.52 17.18 11.58
C LYS A 233 -27.69 16.78 10.35
N ARG A 234 -26.36 16.75 10.44
CA ARG A 234 -25.48 16.17 9.42
C ARG A 234 -25.57 14.64 9.52
N ARG A 235 -26.58 14.06 8.83
CA ARG A 235 -26.43 12.68 8.39
C ARG A 235 -25.11 12.61 7.64
N PRO A 236 -24.23 11.61 7.91
CA PRO A 236 -23.11 11.38 7.03
C PRO A 236 -23.68 11.23 5.63
N VAL A 237 -23.34 12.15 4.75
CA VAL A 237 -23.54 11.94 3.31
C VAL A 237 -22.61 10.77 3.02
N GLN A 238 -23.16 9.56 3.00
CA GLN A 238 -22.52 8.48 2.30
C GLN A 238 -22.36 9.00 0.87
N VAL A 239 -21.17 9.40 0.52
CA VAL A 239 -20.76 9.54 -0.86
C VAL A 239 -20.68 8.11 -1.38
N THR A 240 -21.85 7.60 -1.73
CA THR A 240 -21.92 6.45 -2.63
C THR A 240 -21.37 7.03 -3.93
N VAL A 241 -20.15 6.64 -4.29
CA VAL A 241 -19.68 6.77 -5.67
C VAL A 241 -20.72 5.98 -6.46
N VAL A 242 -21.69 6.66 -7.03
CA VAL A 242 -22.67 6.06 -7.91
C VAL A 242 -21.88 5.74 -9.17
N ALA A 243 -21.36 4.49 -9.24
CA ALA A 243 -20.84 3.97 -10.48
C ALA A 243 -21.91 4.22 -11.54
N ASP A 244 -21.49 4.79 -12.66
CA ASP A 244 -22.35 5.07 -13.81
C ASP A 244 -23.16 3.80 -14.12
N GLU A 245 -24.43 3.97 -14.53
CA GLU A 245 -25.27 2.81 -14.85
C GLU A 245 -24.65 1.90 -15.90
N GLY A 246 -23.84 2.46 -16.80
CA GLY A 246 -23.02 1.72 -17.75
C GLY A 246 -21.93 0.87 -17.10
N GLU A 247 -21.30 1.36 -16.05
CA GLU A 247 -20.29 0.59 -15.30
C GLU A 247 -20.93 -0.53 -14.47
N LYS A 248 -22.08 -0.25 -13.84
CA LYS A 248 -22.86 -1.27 -13.10
C LYS A 248 -23.30 -2.40 -14.03
N PHE A 249 -23.78 -2.05 -15.21
CA PHE A 249 -24.16 -3.02 -16.23
C PHE A 249 -22.96 -3.86 -16.67
N ARG A 250 -21.82 -3.23 -17.00
CA ARG A 250 -20.60 -3.94 -17.42
C ARG A 250 -20.10 -4.89 -16.34
N ALA A 251 -20.07 -4.45 -15.09
CA ALA A 251 -19.68 -5.27 -13.96
C ALA A 251 -20.64 -6.45 -13.76
N ALA A 252 -21.95 -6.21 -13.75
CA ALA A 252 -22.98 -7.24 -13.58
C ALA A 252 -22.97 -8.27 -14.73
N ALA A 253 -22.81 -7.82 -15.98
CA ALA A 253 -22.73 -8.71 -17.14
C ALA A 253 -21.45 -9.55 -17.12
N ALA A 254 -20.30 -8.96 -16.76
CA ALA A 254 -19.05 -9.69 -16.62
C ALA A 254 -19.11 -10.74 -15.51
N ASP A 255 -19.68 -10.40 -14.34
CA ASP A 255 -19.83 -11.33 -13.23
C ASP A 255 -20.82 -12.44 -13.55
N GLY A 256 -21.94 -12.11 -14.18
CA GLY A 256 -22.93 -13.10 -14.62
C GLY A 256 -22.34 -14.11 -15.61
N LEU A 257 -21.53 -13.66 -16.58
CA LEU A 257 -20.80 -14.53 -17.49
C LEU A 257 -19.71 -15.34 -16.76
N ALA A 258 -19.01 -14.77 -15.79
CA ALA A 258 -18.02 -15.47 -14.99
C ALA A 258 -18.67 -16.61 -14.19
N LEU A 259 -19.80 -16.33 -13.53
CA LEU A 259 -20.58 -17.34 -12.81
C LEU A 259 -21.11 -18.45 -13.73
N ARG A 260 -21.54 -18.09 -14.94
CA ARG A 260 -21.95 -19.05 -15.98
C ARG A 260 -20.77 -19.94 -16.42
N ALA A 261 -19.57 -19.38 -16.50
CA ALA A 261 -18.35 -20.11 -16.81
C ALA A 261 -17.82 -20.98 -15.66
N GLY A 262 -18.49 -20.99 -14.51
CA GLY A 262 -18.07 -21.72 -13.31
C GLY A 262 -16.90 -21.04 -12.57
N ILE A 263 -16.67 -19.76 -12.83
CA ILE A 263 -15.69 -18.95 -12.11
C ILE A 263 -16.39 -18.41 -10.86
N ASP A 264 -15.89 -18.78 -9.71
CA ASP A 264 -16.38 -18.29 -8.43
C ASP A 264 -15.98 -16.82 -8.25
N VAL A 265 -16.94 -15.96 -7.98
CA VAL A 265 -16.75 -14.53 -7.74
C VAL A 265 -17.18 -14.26 -6.30
N GLU A 266 -16.23 -13.89 -5.42
CA GLU A 266 -16.50 -13.71 -3.99
C GLU A 266 -17.62 -12.70 -3.70
N LYS A 267 -17.66 -11.60 -4.45
CA LYS A 267 -18.68 -10.54 -4.35
C LYS A 267 -19.20 -10.17 -5.73
N PRO A 268 -20.18 -10.88 -6.25
CA PRO A 268 -20.77 -10.55 -7.55
C PRO A 268 -21.42 -9.17 -7.53
N ALA A 269 -21.28 -8.44 -8.61
CA ALA A 269 -21.96 -7.16 -8.78
C ALA A 269 -23.48 -7.32 -8.71
N ALA A 270 -24.16 -6.32 -8.18
CA ALA A 270 -25.63 -6.33 -8.08
C ALA A 270 -26.25 -6.54 -9.47
N GLY A 271 -27.12 -7.53 -9.61
CA GLY A 271 -27.77 -7.90 -10.88
C GLY A 271 -27.00 -8.91 -11.74
N ALA A 272 -25.84 -9.44 -11.30
CA ALA A 272 -25.08 -10.45 -12.04
C ALA A 272 -25.90 -11.71 -12.38
N GLU A 273 -26.76 -12.16 -11.48
CA GLU A 273 -27.63 -13.32 -11.71
C GLU A 273 -28.54 -13.16 -12.93
N ASN A 274 -28.95 -11.93 -13.28
CA ASN A 274 -29.78 -11.66 -14.46
C ASN A 274 -29.04 -11.94 -15.77
N PHE A 275 -27.72 -12.00 -15.75
CA PHE A 275 -26.86 -12.24 -16.92
C PHE A 275 -26.35 -13.68 -17.01
N ARG A 276 -26.45 -14.45 -15.93
CA ARG A 276 -25.95 -15.83 -15.86
C ARG A 276 -26.58 -16.77 -16.91
N GLY A 277 -27.85 -16.55 -17.25
CA GLY A 277 -28.55 -17.35 -18.24
C GLY A 277 -28.54 -16.79 -19.67
N LYS A 278 -27.94 -15.61 -19.89
CA LYS A 278 -27.94 -14.96 -21.20
C LYS A 278 -26.80 -15.45 -22.09
N SER A 279 -27.08 -15.61 -23.39
CA SER A 279 -26.04 -15.90 -24.39
C SER A 279 -25.16 -14.68 -24.65
N LEU A 280 -23.95 -14.91 -25.20
CA LEU A 280 -23.05 -13.83 -25.60
C LEU A 280 -23.68 -12.89 -26.64
N LEU A 281 -24.45 -13.44 -27.59
CA LEU A 281 -25.21 -12.65 -28.55
C LEU A 281 -26.23 -11.74 -27.89
N ARG A 282 -26.96 -12.25 -26.88
CA ARG A 282 -27.95 -11.43 -26.17
C ARG A 282 -27.31 -10.29 -25.38
N ILE A 283 -26.16 -10.55 -24.77
CA ILE A 283 -25.40 -9.49 -24.07
C ILE A 283 -24.82 -8.48 -25.07
N ALA A 284 -24.35 -8.94 -26.23
CA ALA A 284 -23.90 -8.06 -27.31
C ALA A 284 -25.04 -7.14 -27.79
N ALA A 285 -26.24 -7.68 -27.98
CA ALA A 285 -27.42 -6.91 -28.35
C ALA A 285 -27.77 -5.86 -27.29
N GLU A 286 -27.79 -6.24 -26.02
CA GLU A 286 -28.07 -5.30 -24.91
C GLU A 286 -27.01 -4.18 -24.78
N CYS A 287 -25.75 -4.48 -25.11
CA CYS A 287 -24.71 -3.44 -25.20
C CYS A 287 -25.02 -2.43 -26.30
N LEU A 288 -25.36 -2.90 -27.51
CA LEU A 288 -25.69 -2.02 -28.64
C LEU A 288 -26.96 -1.20 -28.42
N GLU A 289 -28.00 -1.80 -27.81
CA GLU A 289 -29.22 -1.09 -27.43
C GLU A 289 -28.92 0.04 -26.44
N ARG A 290 -28.06 -0.20 -25.48
CA ARG A 290 -27.62 0.83 -24.49
C ARG A 290 -26.72 1.91 -25.10
N ASP A 291 -25.94 1.56 -26.13
CA ASP A 291 -25.14 2.52 -26.89
C ASP A 291 -26.02 3.35 -27.88
N GLY A 292 -27.35 3.16 -27.84
CA GLY A 292 -28.33 3.94 -28.60
C GLY A 292 -28.62 3.40 -29.99
N MET A 293 -28.19 2.20 -30.35
CA MET A 293 -28.47 1.59 -31.64
C MET A 293 -29.89 1.03 -31.67
N SER A 294 -30.71 1.48 -32.61
CA SER A 294 -32.05 0.98 -32.85
C SER A 294 -32.06 -0.18 -33.85
N GLY A 295 -33.03 -1.07 -33.73
CA GLY A 295 -33.21 -2.19 -34.68
C GLY A 295 -32.33 -3.40 -34.44
N VAL A 296 -31.62 -3.46 -33.31
CA VAL A 296 -30.69 -4.54 -32.96
C VAL A 296 -31.33 -5.93 -32.99
N ASN A 297 -32.62 -6.05 -32.61
CA ASN A 297 -33.34 -7.33 -32.59
C ASN A 297 -33.63 -7.90 -34.01
N GLY A 298 -33.47 -7.10 -35.05
CA GLY A 298 -33.61 -7.52 -36.45
C GLY A 298 -32.28 -7.82 -37.16
N MET A 299 -31.14 -7.61 -36.50
CA MET A 299 -29.81 -7.87 -37.07
C MET A 299 -29.53 -9.35 -37.15
N GLN A 300 -28.78 -9.75 -38.18
CA GLN A 300 -28.18 -11.10 -38.23
C GLN A 300 -27.03 -11.22 -37.22
N ASP A 301 -26.83 -12.43 -36.70
CA ASP A 301 -25.83 -12.70 -35.66
C ASP A 301 -24.42 -12.20 -36.05
N GLU A 302 -24.05 -12.34 -37.33
CA GLU A 302 -22.76 -11.86 -37.84
C GLU A 302 -22.62 -10.34 -37.81
N GLU A 303 -23.69 -9.65 -38.18
CA GLU A 303 -23.73 -8.19 -38.21
C GLU A 303 -23.76 -7.63 -36.79
N LEU A 304 -24.54 -8.25 -35.91
CA LEU A 304 -24.65 -7.92 -34.50
C LEU A 304 -23.29 -8.04 -33.79
N VAL A 305 -22.60 -9.17 -33.96
CA VAL A 305 -21.26 -9.35 -33.37
C VAL A 305 -20.26 -8.34 -33.93
N ARG A 306 -20.28 -8.09 -35.24
CA ARG A 306 -19.42 -7.09 -35.84
C ARG A 306 -19.66 -5.69 -35.28
N ALA A 307 -20.93 -5.28 -35.16
CA ALA A 307 -21.28 -3.99 -34.61
C ALA A 307 -20.86 -3.86 -33.13
N ALA A 308 -21.13 -4.89 -32.31
CA ALA A 308 -20.75 -4.92 -30.90
C ALA A 308 -19.24 -4.93 -30.66
N MET A 309 -18.45 -5.43 -31.64
CA MET A 309 -16.99 -5.51 -31.56
C MET A 309 -16.28 -4.24 -32.07
N THR A 310 -16.87 -3.53 -33.05
CA THR A 310 -16.23 -2.36 -33.69
C THR A 310 -16.49 -1.05 -32.97
N GLY A 311 -17.50 -0.98 -32.10
CA GLY A 311 -17.79 0.21 -31.30
C GLY A 311 -16.83 0.39 -30.12
N ALA A 312 -16.74 1.61 -29.61
CA ALA A 312 -16.17 1.87 -28.26
C ALA A 312 -17.05 1.22 -27.16
N GLY A 313 -17.89 0.27 -27.54
CA GLY A 313 -18.95 -0.32 -26.76
C GLY A 313 -18.48 -1.16 -25.57
N ALA A 314 -19.40 -1.39 -24.67
CA ALA A 314 -19.17 -2.12 -23.42
C ALA A 314 -18.80 -3.61 -23.65
N PHE A 315 -19.20 -4.22 -24.77
CA PHE A 315 -19.09 -5.66 -24.99
C PHE A 315 -17.67 -6.22 -24.99
N PRO A 316 -16.68 -5.63 -25.72
CA PRO A 316 -15.30 -6.11 -25.65
C PRO A 316 -14.70 -6.02 -24.24
N GLY A 317 -15.06 -4.97 -23.48
CA GLY A 317 -14.67 -4.80 -22.08
C GLY A 317 -15.24 -5.87 -21.15
N ILE A 318 -16.51 -6.27 -21.35
CA ILE A 318 -17.15 -7.35 -20.59
C ILE A 318 -16.43 -8.67 -20.84
N LEU A 319 -16.16 -9.02 -22.10
CA LEU A 319 -15.44 -10.25 -22.46
C LEU A 319 -14.00 -10.26 -21.88
N SER A 320 -13.32 -9.11 -21.97
CA SER A 320 -11.98 -8.96 -21.40
C SER A 320 -11.99 -9.14 -19.88
N ASN A 321 -12.99 -8.63 -19.18
CA ASN A 321 -13.11 -8.76 -17.73
C ASN A 321 -13.34 -10.22 -17.30
N VAL A 322 -14.19 -10.97 -18.00
CA VAL A 322 -14.38 -12.42 -17.75
C VAL A 322 -13.08 -13.19 -17.95
N ALA A 323 -12.39 -12.95 -19.06
CA ALA A 323 -11.12 -13.60 -19.36
C ALA A 323 -10.05 -13.26 -18.32
N HIS A 324 -10.00 -12.00 -17.86
CA HIS A 324 -9.07 -11.56 -16.81
C HIS A 324 -9.35 -12.26 -15.48
N LYS A 325 -10.60 -12.36 -15.05
CA LYS A 325 -10.97 -13.07 -13.81
C LYS A 325 -10.61 -14.55 -13.87
N SER A 326 -10.86 -15.20 -15.01
CA SER A 326 -10.47 -16.59 -15.23
C SER A 326 -8.96 -16.80 -15.15
N MET A 327 -8.19 -15.94 -15.80
CA MET A 327 -6.73 -15.96 -15.76
C MET A 327 -6.19 -15.74 -14.34
N ALA A 328 -6.66 -14.70 -13.66
CA ALA A 328 -6.21 -14.34 -12.32
C ALA A 328 -6.45 -15.47 -11.31
N ARG A 329 -7.64 -16.07 -11.34
CA ARG A 329 -7.95 -17.22 -10.49
C ARG A 329 -7.01 -18.40 -10.74
N SER A 330 -6.81 -18.78 -12.00
CA SER A 330 -5.94 -19.89 -12.35
C SER A 330 -4.47 -19.62 -12.05
N TYR A 331 -4.03 -18.39 -12.14
CA TYR A 331 -2.71 -17.98 -11.70
C TYR A 331 -2.54 -18.17 -10.19
N GLN A 332 -3.53 -17.76 -9.39
CA GLN A 332 -3.49 -17.89 -7.93
C GLN A 332 -3.55 -19.35 -7.45
N THR A 333 -4.38 -20.17 -8.10
CA THR A 333 -4.62 -21.57 -7.69
C THR A 333 -3.65 -22.57 -8.30
N ALA A 334 -2.78 -22.17 -9.23
CA ALA A 334 -1.79 -23.07 -9.83
C ALA A 334 -0.84 -23.63 -8.76
N PRO A 335 -0.71 -24.96 -8.66
CA PRO A 335 0.15 -25.58 -7.66
C PRO A 335 1.61 -25.31 -8.02
N THR A 336 2.30 -24.56 -7.17
CA THR A 336 3.72 -24.22 -7.29
C THR A 336 4.31 -24.07 -5.89
N THR A 337 5.57 -24.37 -5.75
CA THR A 337 6.24 -24.50 -4.45
C THR A 337 7.31 -23.44 -4.22
N PHE A 338 7.70 -22.70 -5.26
CA PHE A 338 8.80 -21.73 -5.19
C PHE A 338 8.59 -20.64 -4.12
N GLN A 339 7.34 -20.22 -3.89
CA GLN A 339 7.01 -19.14 -2.94
C GLN A 339 7.39 -19.45 -1.49
N LEU A 340 7.55 -20.73 -1.16
CA LEU A 340 7.86 -21.15 0.19
C LEU A 340 9.27 -20.78 0.60
N TRP A 341 10.23 -20.87 -0.33
CA TRP A 341 11.66 -20.78 -0.03
C TRP A 341 12.40 -19.68 -0.79
N THR A 342 11.72 -18.94 -1.69
CA THR A 342 12.30 -17.81 -2.40
C THR A 342 11.90 -16.47 -1.80
N ALA A 343 12.76 -15.47 -1.91
CA ALA A 343 12.45 -14.10 -1.56
C ALA A 343 11.70 -13.39 -2.70
N ARG A 344 10.98 -12.34 -2.35
CA ARG A 344 10.30 -11.46 -3.31
C ARG A 344 11.04 -10.14 -3.41
N GLY A 345 11.21 -9.65 -4.64
CA GLY A 345 11.83 -8.38 -4.93
C GLY A 345 11.04 -7.55 -5.92
N ALA A 346 11.40 -6.29 -6.05
CA ALA A 346 10.85 -5.39 -7.05
C ALA A 346 11.97 -4.61 -7.73
N ASN A 347 11.85 -4.42 -9.05
CA ASN A 347 12.66 -3.49 -9.83
C ASN A 347 11.72 -2.45 -10.45
N THR A 348 12.18 -1.22 -10.58
CA THR A 348 11.40 -0.12 -11.16
C THR A 348 11.49 -0.08 -12.68
N ASP A 349 12.52 -0.67 -13.25
CA ASP A 349 12.79 -0.70 -14.69
C ASP A 349 13.39 -2.05 -15.14
N PHE A 350 13.66 -2.19 -16.43
CA PHE A 350 14.27 -3.38 -17.03
C PHE A 350 15.80 -3.38 -17.01
N LYS A 351 16.42 -2.34 -16.46
CA LYS A 351 17.87 -2.29 -16.34
C LYS A 351 18.33 -3.24 -15.24
N GLU A 352 19.57 -3.72 -15.38
CA GLU A 352 20.19 -4.47 -14.30
C GLU A 352 20.30 -3.59 -13.04
N SER A 353 19.62 -4.01 -11.98
CA SER A 353 19.72 -3.40 -10.65
C SER A 353 20.74 -4.14 -9.83
N THR A 354 21.54 -3.42 -9.06
CA THR A 354 22.51 -4.04 -8.16
C THR A 354 21.87 -4.24 -6.78
N ARG A 355 21.90 -5.49 -6.30
CA ARG A 355 21.56 -5.83 -4.92
C ARG A 355 22.85 -5.89 -4.13
N TYR A 356 22.98 -5.01 -3.16
CA TYR A 356 24.12 -5.01 -2.25
C TYR A 356 23.84 -5.96 -1.08
N ARG A 357 24.79 -6.83 -0.82
CA ARG A 357 24.82 -7.68 0.38
C ARG A 357 25.86 -7.07 1.29
N LEU A 358 25.46 -6.62 2.45
CA LEU A 358 26.38 -6.16 3.48
C LEU A 358 26.90 -7.39 4.24
N SER A 359 28.20 -7.41 4.53
CA SER A 359 28.70 -8.33 5.54
C SER A 359 28.16 -7.91 6.90
N GLU A 360 28.00 -8.86 7.81
CA GLU A 360 27.81 -8.51 9.21
C GLU A 360 29.03 -7.72 9.71
N ALA A 361 28.82 -6.87 10.72
CA ALA A 361 29.91 -6.15 11.35
C ALA A 361 30.90 -7.15 12.00
N ASP A 362 32.18 -6.86 11.92
CA ASP A 362 33.20 -7.65 12.61
C ASP A 362 32.97 -7.65 14.13
N GLU A 363 33.48 -8.66 14.84
CA GLU A 363 33.39 -8.76 16.30
C GLU A 363 33.94 -7.51 16.97
N LEU A 364 33.34 -7.13 18.10
CA LEU A 364 33.90 -6.07 18.94
C LEU A 364 35.22 -6.51 19.56
N VAL A 365 36.29 -5.80 19.23
CA VAL A 365 37.62 -6.08 19.77
C VAL A 365 37.72 -5.57 21.19
N LYS A 366 38.25 -6.41 22.10
CA LYS A 366 38.49 -6.01 23.47
C LYS A 366 39.48 -4.82 23.54
N MET A 367 38.96 -3.70 24.03
CA MET A 367 39.76 -2.50 24.26
C MET A 367 40.63 -2.65 25.52
N THR A 368 41.88 -2.16 25.43
CA THR A 368 42.74 -1.92 26.61
C THR A 368 42.45 -0.51 27.14
N GLU A 369 42.74 -0.24 28.40
CA GLU A 369 42.45 1.06 29.06
C GLU A 369 43.04 2.29 28.35
N SER A 370 44.01 2.10 27.44
CA SER A 370 44.63 3.15 26.64
C SER A 370 44.52 2.93 25.13
N GLY A 371 43.63 2.05 24.67
CA GLY A 371 43.52 1.66 23.27
C GLY A 371 42.59 2.57 22.45
N GLU A 372 42.90 2.80 21.18
CA GLU A 372 42.03 3.45 20.21
C GLU A 372 41.01 2.46 19.64
N PHE A 373 39.80 2.94 19.30
CA PHE A 373 38.80 2.16 18.57
C PHE A 373 39.33 1.80 17.19
N GLN A 374 39.34 0.51 16.87
CA GLN A 374 39.70 0.05 15.52
C GLN A 374 38.52 0.30 14.58
N HIS A 375 38.84 0.79 13.39
CA HIS A 375 37.83 1.00 12.35
C HIS A 375 37.41 -0.38 11.78
N ALA A 376 36.10 -0.68 11.82
CA ALA A 376 35.57 -1.88 11.20
C ALA A 376 35.32 -1.63 9.71
N GLU A 377 35.81 -2.51 8.86
CA GLU A 377 35.52 -2.50 7.42
C GLU A 377 34.32 -3.41 7.13
N VAL A 378 33.23 -2.82 6.61
CA VAL A 378 32.10 -3.59 6.10
C VAL A 378 32.35 -3.92 4.64
N THR A 379 32.49 -5.21 4.34
CA THR A 379 32.67 -5.68 2.95
C THR A 379 31.33 -5.79 2.25
N GLU A 380 31.22 -5.23 1.06
CA GLU A 380 30.03 -5.29 0.23
C GLU A 380 30.17 -6.35 -0.86
N GLY A 381 29.14 -7.18 -1.02
CA GLY A 381 28.97 -8.06 -2.17
C GLY A 381 27.88 -7.50 -3.07
N ALA A 382 28.15 -7.41 -4.37
CA ALA A 382 27.17 -6.92 -5.34
C ALA A 382 26.69 -8.06 -6.24
N VAL A 383 25.36 -8.20 -6.40
CA VAL A 383 24.75 -9.13 -7.34
C VAL A 383 23.80 -8.36 -8.24
N LYS A 384 23.83 -8.67 -9.53
CA LYS A 384 22.96 -8.06 -10.52
C LYS A 384 21.64 -8.81 -10.60
N THR A 385 20.54 -8.08 -10.56
CA THR A 385 19.19 -8.60 -10.78
C THR A 385 18.61 -7.95 -12.01
N ALA A 386 17.92 -8.74 -12.83
CA ALA A 386 17.27 -8.27 -14.04
C ALA A 386 15.85 -8.80 -14.14
N VAL A 387 15.00 -8.06 -14.82
CA VAL A 387 13.61 -8.41 -15.11
C VAL A 387 13.44 -8.50 -16.62
N ALA A 388 12.68 -9.48 -17.10
CA ALA A 388 12.34 -9.66 -18.50
C ALA A 388 10.84 -9.87 -18.68
N THR A 389 10.32 -9.52 -19.85
CA THR A 389 8.91 -9.73 -20.20
C THR A 389 8.71 -11.14 -20.76
N TYR A 390 7.81 -11.88 -20.11
CA TYR A 390 7.35 -13.18 -20.59
C TYR A 390 5.89 -13.07 -20.99
N GLY A 391 5.56 -13.39 -22.24
CA GLY A 391 4.19 -13.22 -22.72
C GLY A 391 3.80 -14.15 -23.85
N ARG A 392 2.48 -14.26 -24.02
CA ARG A 392 1.82 -15.00 -25.12
C ARG A 392 0.60 -14.24 -25.60
N SER A 393 0.20 -14.48 -26.85
CA SER A 393 -1.06 -13.96 -27.37
C SER A 393 -1.96 -15.10 -27.83
N PHE A 394 -3.27 -14.89 -27.69
CA PHE A 394 -4.30 -15.77 -28.22
C PHE A 394 -5.45 -14.93 -28.78
N SER A 395 -6.28 -15.53 -29.62
CA SER A 395 -7.45 -14.86 -30.19
C SER A 395 -8.70 -15.70 -30.01
N ILE A 396 -9.84 -15.03 -29.83
CA ILE A 396 -11.16 -15.65 -29.88
C ILE A 396 -11.84 -15.14 -31.14
N THR A 397 -12.28 -16.09 -31.95
CA THR A 397 -12.89 -15.80 -33.24
C THR A 397 -14.36 -15.38 -33.08
N ARG A 398 -14.87 -14.63 -34.05
CA ARG A 398 -16.31 -14.33 -34.15
C ARG A 398 -17.18 -15.60 -34.03
N LYS A 399 -16.76 -16.72 -34.65
CA LYS A 399 -17.47 -18.00 -34.59
C LYS A 399 -17.68 -18.50 -33.16
N ALA A 400 -16.67 -18.35 -32.29
CA ALA A 400 -16.78 -18.74 -30.88
C ALA A 400 -17.83 -17.90 -30.14
N ILE A 401 -17.95 -16.61 -30.49
CA ILE A 401 -18.94 -15.70 -29.88
C ILE A 401 -20.35 -16.05 -30.36
N ILE A 402 -20.52 -16.28 -31.66
CA ILE A 402 -21.82 -16.69 -32.24
C ILE A 402 -22.28 -18.03 -31.69
N ASN A 403 -21.36 -18.98 -31.54
CA ASN A 403 -21.65 -20.30 -30.98
C ASN A 403 -21.78 -20.30 -29.43
N ASP A 404 -21.71 -19.15 -28.80
CA ASP A 404 -21.78 -19.01 -27.34
C ASP A 404 -20.75 -19.88 -26.58
N ASP A 405 -19.53 -19.98 -27.13
CA ASP A 405 -18.47 -20.82 -26.57
C ASP A 405 -17.82 -20.15 -25.34
N MET A 406 -18.43 -20.39 -24.19
CA MET A 406 -17.90 -19.93 -22.91
C MET A 406 -16.55 -20.56 -22.56
N GLY A 407 -16.26 -21.76 -23.11
CA GLY A 407 -14.98 -22.43 -22.91
C GLY A 407 -13.82 -21.66 -23.51
N ALA A 408 -14.00 -21.05 -24.66
CA ALA A 408 -12.99 -20.21 -25.28
C ALA A 408 -12.66 -18.96 -24.42
N LEU A 409 -13.67 -18.39 -23.77
CA LEU A 409 -13.52 -17.20 -22.92
C LEU A 409 -12.93 -17.49 -21.53
N SER A 410 -13.13 -18.70 -20.99
CA SER A 410 -12.69 -19.03 -19.64
C SER A 410 -11.48 -19.96 -19.62
N ARG A 411 -11.49 -21.06 -20.40
CA ARG A 411 -10.43 -22.09 -20.34
C ARG A 411 -9.10 -21.63 -20.91
N ILE A 412 -9.11 -20.89 -22.01
CA ILE A 412 -7.86 -20.42 -22.64
C ILE A 412 -7.13 -19.43 -21.72
N PRO A 413 -7.75 -18.36 -21.21
CA PRO A 413 -7.09 -17.49 -20.23
C PRO A 413 -6.63 -18.21 -18.97
N ALA A 414 -7.42 -19.17 -18.45
CA ALA A 414 -7.04 -19.99 -17.31
C ALA A 414 -5.75 -20.79 -17.55
N LEU A 415 -5.63 -21.44 -18.71
CA LEU A 415 -4.42 -22.19 -19.07
C LEU A 415 -3.18 -21.30 -19.09
N TYR A 416 -3.30 -20.08 -19.61
CA TYR A 416 -2.17 -19.13 -19.64
C TYR A 416 -1.87 -18.54 -18.26
N GLY A 417 -2.87 -18.32 -17.41
CA GLY A 417 -2.66 -17.92 -16.03
C GLY A 417 -1.85 -18.97 -15.25
N ALA A 418 -2.29 -20.23 -15.31
CA ALA A 418 -1.55 -21.32 -14.69
C ALA A 418 -0.15 -21.54 -15.32
N ALA A 419 -0.01 -21.36 -16.63
CA ALA A 419 1.28 -21.48 -17.31
C ALA A 419 2.26 -20.37 -16.88
N ALA A 420 1.79 -19.15 -16.68
CA ALA A 420 2.63 -18.05 -16.18
C ALA A 420 3.21 -18.37 -14.80
N ARG A 421 2.40 -18.90 -13.88
CA ARG A 421 2.87 -19.30 -12.55
C ARG A 421 3.86 -20.46 -12.59
N ARG A 422 3.55 -21.51 -13.39
CA ARG A 422 4.48 -22.62 -13.62
C ARG A 422 5.78 -22.17 -14.28
N GLY A 423 5.74 -21.17 -15.16
CA GLY A 423 6.93 -20.59 -15.78
C GLY A 423 7.91 -20.00 -14.74
N ILE A 424 7.39 -19.28 -13.74
CA ILE A 424 8.21 -18.80 -12.63
C ILE A 424 8.81 -19.99 -11.87
N ASN A 425 7.97 -20.97 -11.48
CA ASN A 425 8.41 -22.15 -10.75
C ASN A 425 9.57 -22.86 -11.47
N LYS A 426 9.41 -23.10 -12.75
CA LYS A 426 10.45 -23.72 -13.58
C LYS A 426 11.77 -22.95 -13.55
N LEU A 427 11.74 -21.62 -13.74
CA LEU A 427 12.95 -20.80 -13.73
C LEU A 427 13.63 -20.79 -12.36
N VAL A 428 12.87 -20.84 -11.28
CA VAL A 428 13.42 -20.93 -9.91
C VAL A 428 14.15 -22.27 -9.72
N TYR A 429 13.54 -23.39 -10.10
CA TYR A 429 14.19 -24.69 -9.98
C TYR A 429 15.33 -24.89 -10.99
N GLU A 430 15.30 -24.21 -12.12
CA GLU A 430 16.44 -24.17 -13.05
C GLU A 430 17.72 -23.61 -12.40
N ILE A 431 17.62 -22.70 -11.42
CA ILE A 431 18.81 -22.26 -10.66
C ILE A 431 19.44 -23.43 -9.91
N LEU A 432 18.63 -24.27 -9.28
CA LEU A 432 19.15 -25.43 -8.52
C LEU A 432 19.75 -26.50 -9.46
N THR A 433 19.13 -26.73 -10.61
CA THR A 433 19.52 -27.81 -11.55
C THR A 433 20.63 -27.38 -12.49
N LYS A 434 20.61 -26.16 -13.02
CA LYS A 434 21.63 -25.62 -13.94
C LYS A 434 22.93 -25.19 -13.23
N ASN A 435 22.87 -25.01 -11.92
CA ASN A 435 24.03 -24.69 -11.09
C ASN A 435 24.83 -23.47 -11.60
N PRO A 436 24.21 -22.27 -11.76
CA PRO A 436 24.85 -21.10 -12.34
C PRO A 436 26.08 -20.64 -11.53
N THR A 437 26.93 -19.86 -12.16
CA THR A 437 28.12 -19.30 -11.49
C THR A 437 27.76 -18.10 -10.60
N ILE A 438 28.29 -18.09 -9.38
CA ILE A 438 28.23 -16.98 -8.43
C ILE A 438 29.61 -16.85 -7.77
N GLU A 439 30.12 -15.64 -7.61
CA GLU A 439 31.43 -15.35 -7.00
C GLU A 439 32.59 -16.20 -7.58
N GLY A 440 32.57 -16.44 -8.89
CA GLY A 440 33.66 -17.14 -9.60
C GLY A 440 33.61 -18.66 -9.58
N ALA A 441 32.65 -19.28 -8.89
CA ALA A 441 32.42 -20.72 -8.89
C ALA A 441 30.95 -21.07 -9.15
N ALA A 442 30.68 -22.35 -9.48
CA ALA A 442 29.30 -22.83 -9.59
C ALA A 442 28.58 -22.69 -8.25
N LEU A 443 27.25 -22.44 -8.25
CA LEU A 443 26.43 -22.28 -7.06
C LEU A 443 26.71 -23.37 -6.01
N PHE A 444 26.63 -24.65 -6.41
CA PHE A 444 27.00 -25.78 -5.57
C PHE A 444 28.41 -26.25 -5.92
N HIS A 445 29.37 -25.85 -5.13
CA HIS A 445 30.77 -26.16 -5.36
C HIS A 445 31.51 -26.37 -4.03
N ASN A 446 32.58 -27.15 -4.06
CA ASN A 446 33.39 -27.39 -2.86
C ASN A 446 33.97 -26.10 -2.27
N ASN A 447 34.34 -25.13 -3.10
CA ASN A 447 34.84 -23.82 -2.64
C ASN A 447 33.82 -23.03 -1.83
N HIS A 448 32.52 -23.23 -2.13
CA HIS A 448 31.41 -22.62 -1.40
C HIS A 448 31.05 -23.41 -0.13
N GLY A 449 31.63 -24.59 0.08
CA GLY A 449 31.32 -25.43 1.25
C GLY A 449 29.87 -25.91 1.34
N ASN A 450 29.12 -25.82 0.25
CA ASN A 450 27.67 -26.10 0.17
C ASN A 450 27.31 -27.32 -0.70
N LEU A 451 28.31 -28.15 -1.00
CA LEU A 451 28.12 -29.44 -1.68
C LEU A 451 28.32 -30.58 -0.68
N ALA A 452 27.41 -31.53 -0.67
CA ALA A 452 27.41 -32.73 0.15
C ALA A 452 27.14 -33.98 -0.71
N SER A 453 27.26 -35.13 -0.11
CA SER A 453 26.95 -36.45 -0.71
C SER A 453 26.16 -37.27 0.29
N GLY A 454 25.54 -38.36 -0.21
CA GLY A 454 24.81 -39.35 0.58
C GLY A 454 23.29 -39.17 0.51
N VAL A 455 22.62 -40.30 0.70
CA VAL A 455 21.14 -40.42 0.74
C VAL A 455 20.56 -39.65 1.93
N ILE A 456 19.29 -39.30 1.86
CA ILE A 456 18.59 -38.61 2.96
C ILE A 456 18.58 -39.51 4.20
N SER A 457 19.16 -39.00 5.29
CA SER A 457 19.20 -39.66 6.59
C SER A 457 19.43 -38.62 7.69
N VAL A 458 19.23 -38.99 8.96
CA VAL A 458 19.54 -38.14 10.11
C VAL A 458 21.01 -37.71 10.10
N ALA A 459 21.91 -38.63 9.73
CA ALA A 459 23.34 -38.38 9.68
C ALA A 459 23.72 -37.40 8.57
N SER A 460 23.24 -37.61 7.34
CA SER A 460 23.51 -36.71 6.20
C SER A 460 22.89 -35.33 6.38
N LEU A 461 21.66 -35.23 6.92
CA LEU A 461 21.05 -33.94 7.29
C LEU A 461 21.85 -33.23 8.38
N GLY A 462 22.35 -33.98 9.39
CA GLY A 462 23.22 -33.40 10.42
C GLY A 462 24.53 -32.83 9.87
N ALA A 463 25.19 -33.56 8.96
CA ALA A 463 26.40 -33.11 8.29
C ALA A 463 26.13 -31.89 7.38
N ALA A 464 25.03 -31.90 6.64
CA ALA A 464 24.61 -30.78 5.79
C ALA A 464 24.30 -29.52 6.61
N LYS A 465 23.53 -29.67 7.70
CA LYS A 465 23.25 -28.58 8.64
C LYS A 465 24.54 -27.97 9.22
N ALA A 466 25.50 -28.82 9.59
CA ALA A 466 26.78 -28.35 10.11
C ALA A 466 27.57 -27.57 9.07
N LYS A 467 27.53 -27.95 7.78
CA LYS A 467 28.14 -27.18 6.68
C LYS A 467 27.47 -25.81 6.51
N MET A 468 26.14 -25.75 6.54
CA MET A 468 25.40 -24.47 6.47
C MET A 468 25.73 -23.56 7.66
N ALA A 469 25.75 -24.11 8.88
CA ALA A 469 26.06 -23.33 10.07
C ALA A 469 27.48 -22.75 10.07
N ARG A 470 28.42 -23.41 9.39
CA ARG A 470 29.81 -22.95 9.25
C ARG A 470 30.06 -22.02 8.07
N GLN A 471 29.02 -21.65 7.33
CA GLN A 471 29.15 -20.64 6.28
C GLN A 471 29.65 -19.33 6.88
N LYS A 472 30.55 -18.69 6.16
CA LYS A 472 31.17 -17.43 6.59
C LYS A 472 30.53 -16.23 5.91
N ASN A 473 30.65 -15.07 6.54
CA ASN A 473 30.26 -13.79 5.97
C ASN A 473 31.07 -13.48 4.69
N ILE A 474 30.74 -12.40 3.99
CA ILE A 474 31.40 -11.98 2.74
C ILE A 474 32.90 -11.72 3.01
N GLY A 475 33.27 -11.21 4.18
CA GLY A 475 34.65 -10.97 4.60
C GLY A 475 35.42 -12.25 4.97
N GLY A 476 34.75 -13.41 5.03
CA GLY A 476 35.37 -14.71 5.36
C GLY A 476 35.85 -14.86 6.82
N ARG A 477 35.51 -13.91 7.69
CA ARG A 477 35.94 -13.87 9.09
C ARG A 477 34.94 -14.51 10.03
N GLU A 478 33.67 -14.04 9.99
CA GLU A 478 32.63 -14.46 10.92
C GLU A 478 31.83 -15.65 10.39
N THR A 479 31.38 -16.52 11.30
CA THR A 479 30.44 -17.60 10.99
C THR A 479 29.00 -17.14 11.11
N LEU A 480 28.21 -17.33 10.04
CA LEU A 480 26.81 -16.86 9.95
C LEU A 480 25.82 -17.73 10.72
N ASN A 481 26.20 -18.95 11.12
CA ASN A 481 25.30 -19.93 11.78
C ASN A 481 23.97 -20.12 11.05
N VAL A 482 24.00 -20.19 9.72
CA VAL A 482 22.80 -20.33 8.88
C VAL A 482 22.10 -21.65 9.18
N GLN A 483 20.81 -21.59 9.50
CA GLN A 483 20.00 -22.76 9.77
C GLN A 483 19.11 -23.10 8.58
N PRO A 484 19.02 -24.37 8.16
CA PRO A 484 18.06 -24.79 7.14
C PRO A 484 16.65 -24.72 7.67
N ALA A 485 15.71 -24.24 6.83
CA ALA A 485 14.29 -24.21 7.08
C ALA A 485 13.52 -25.18 6.16
N PHE A 486 14.01 -25.40 4.95
CA PHE A 486 13.38 -26.21 3.93
C PHE A 486 14.26 -27.36 3.49
N LEU A 487 13.64 -28.54 3.31
CA LEU A 487 14.20 -29.70 2.65
C LEU A 487 13.50 -29.85 1.30
N ILE A 488 14.22 -29.52 0.22
CA ILE A 488 13.69 -29.51 -1.13
C ILE A 488 14.11 -30.82 -1.83
N VAL A 489 13.13 -31.56 -2.33
CA VAL A 489 13.33 -32.90 -2.87
C VAL A 489 12.57 -33.12 -4.17
N PRO A 490 13.03 -34.01 -5.05
CA PRO A 490 12.21 -34.51 -6.16
C PRO A 490 11.06 -35.39 -5.65
N PRO A 491 10.01 -35.63 -6.44
CA PRO A 491 8.84 -36.41 -6.04
C PRO A 491 9.19 -37.82 -5.55
N GLU A 492 10.23 -38.44 -6.10
CA GLU A 492 10.70 -39.77 -5.73
C GLU A 492 11.18 -39.86 -4.28
N LEU A 493 11.71 -38.76 -3.76
CA LEU A 493 12.21 -38.70 -2.38
C LEU A 493 11.20 -38.10 -1.40
N GLU A 494 10.04 -37.63 -1.85
CA GLU A 494 9.03 -36.94 -1.03
C GLU A 494 8.59 -37.80 0.17
N VAL A 495 8.20 -39.04 -0.08
CA VAL A 495 7.73 -39.97 0.99
C VAL A 495 8.83 -40.23 2.00
N THR A 496 10.06 -40.51 1.53
CA THR A 496 11.20 -40.73 2.40
C THR A 496 11.53 -39.51 3.26
N ALA A 497 11.53 -38.34 2.66
CA ALA A 497 11.76 -37.07 3.34
C ALA A 497 10.66 -36.77 4.37
N ALA A 498 9.39 -36.99 4.00
CA ALA A 498 8.24 -36.77 4.88
C ALA A 498 8.27 -37.74 6.08
N GLN A 499 8.55 -39.00 5.86
CA GLN A 499 8.70 -39.99 6.92
C GLN A 499 9.83 -39.61 7.89
N LEU A 500 10.99 -39.21 7.36
CA LEU A 500 12.11 -38.82 8.18
C LEU A 500 11.80 -37.60 9.04
N ILE A 501 11.18 -36.56 8.46
CA ILE A 501 10.89 -35.31 9.18
C ILE A 501 9.70 -35.43 10.14
N SER A 502 8.70 -36.28 9.85
CA SER A 502 7.57 -36.47 10.76
C SER A 502 7.87 -37.44 11.91
N SER A 503 8.83 -38.36 11.75
CA SER A 503 9.14 -39.37 12.75
C SER A 503 9.90 -38.81 13.95
N VAL A 504 9.41 -39.08 15.15
CA VAL A 504 10.07 -38.73 16.42
C VAL A 504 11.31 -39.63 16.67
N VAL A 505 11.35 -40.80 16.05
CA VAL A 505 12.44 -41.78 16.14
C VAL A 505 13.11 -41.89 14.78
N ASP A 506 14.44 -42.08 14.76
CA ASP A 506 15.19 -42.28 13.53
C ASP A 506 14.72 -43.58 12.83
N PRO A 507 14.04 -43.49 11.67
CA PRO A 507 13.46 -44.62 10.99
C PRO A 507 14.52 -45.58 10.39
N THR A 508 15.79 -45.15 10.34
CA THR A 508 16.90 -45.95 9.81
C THR A 508 17.54 -46.87 10.85
N LYS A 509 17.14 -46.73 12.13
CA LYS A 509 17.72 -47.49 13.23
C LYS A 509 16.70 -48.44 13.89
N ALA A 510 17.13 -49.63 14.21
CA ALA A 510 16.26 -50.66 14.85
C ALA A 510 15.93 -50.31 16.32
N ASN A 511 16.73 -49.50 16.99
CA ASN A 511 16.49 -49.03 18.36
C ASN A 511 15.79 -47.65 18.33
N ALA A 512 14.98 -47.35 19.33
CA ALA A 512 14.22 -46.12 19.44
C ALA A 512 15.13 -44.86 19.66
N THR A 513 16.07 -44.63 18.73
CA THR A 513 16.96 -43.46 18.78
C THR A 513 16.16 -42.20 18.42
N PRO A 514 16.16 -41.16 19.26
CA PRO A 514 15.44 -39.92 18.96
C PRO A 514 15.93 -39.26 17.65
N ASN A 515 14.99 -38.75 16.87
CA ASN A 515 15.27 -37.99 15.65
C ASN A 515 15.32 -36.48 15.96
N PRO A 516 16.49 -35.80 15.88
CA PRO A 516 16.62 -34.40 16.17
C PRO A 516 15.99 -33.47 15.09
N PHE A 517 15.61 -34.03 13.93
CA PHE A 517 14.99 -33.30 12.83
C PHE A 517 13.46 -33.40 12.81
N ALA A 518 12.86 -34.09 13.75
CA ALA A 518 11.41 -34.24 13.83
C ALA A 518 10.72 -32.85 13.85
N ASN A 519 9.88 -32.57 12.84
CA ASN A 519 9.13 -31.33 12.66
C ASN A 519 10.00 -30.02 12.62
N ARG A 520 11.28 -30.12 12.25
CA ARG A 520 12.17 -28.96 12.19
C ARG A 520 12.41 -28.40 10.80
N LEU A 521 12.07 -29.15 9.77
CA LEU A 521 12.22 -28.73 8.37
C LEU A 521 10.87 -28.86 7.67
N THR A 522 10.59 -27.94 6.77
CA THR A 522 9.46 -28.06 5.86
C THR A 522 9.90 -28.81 4.61
N VAL A 523 9.28 -29.94 4.33
CA VAL A 523 9.54 -30.71 3.10
C VAL A 523 8.84 -30.01 1.94
N VAL A 524 9.58 -29.74 0.87
CA VAL A 524 9.09 -29.15 -0.37
C VAL A 524 9.42 -30.11 -1.51
N SER A 525 8.39 -30.71 -2.10
CA SER A 525 8.53 -31.59 -3.25
C SER A 525 8.16 -30.86 -4.54
N ASP A 526 9.01 -30.93 -5.56
CA ASP A 526 8.72 -30.28 -6.84
C ASP A 526 9.20 -31.10 -8.05
N PRO A 527 8.32 -31.33 -9.05
CA PRO A 527 8.63 -32.13 -10.22
C PRO A 527 9.64 -31.50 -11.21
N GLU A 528 9.99 -30.21 -11.03
CA GLU A 528 11.02 -29.56 -11.86
C GLU A 528 12.45 -30.00 -11.48
N LEU A 529 12.61 -30.77 -10.39
CA LEU A 529 13.87 -31.39 -10.03
C LEU A 529 14.06 -32.70 -10.80
N ALA A 530 14.87 -32.65 -11.86
CA ALA A 530 15.09 -33.79 -12.76
C ALA A 530 16.03 -34.88 -12.17
N ASP A 531 16.87 -34.54 -11.19
CA ASP A 531 17.77 -35.48 -10.52
C ASP A 531 17.02 -36.15 -9.37
N THR A 532 16.68 -37.42 -9.55
CA THR A 532 15.84 -38.21 -8.64
C THR A 532 16.51 -38.56 -7.32
N ASP A 533 17.82 -38.46 -7.24
CA ASP A 533 18.61 -38.82 -6.04
C ASP A 533 19.01 -37.58 -5.23
N ALA A 534 19.19 -36.41 -5.92
CA ALA A 534 19.67 -35.18 -5.28
C ALA A 534 18.61 -34.54 -4.38
N TRP A 535 19.06 -34.00 -3.26
CA TRP A 535 18.22 -33.22 -2.35
C TRP A 535 18.93 -31.95 -1.93
N TYR A 536 18.14 -30.96 -1.52
CA TYR A 536 18.66 -29.62 -1.21
C TYR A 536 18.14 -29.13 0.14
N LEU A 537 18.96 -28.32 0.81
CA LEU A 537 18.52 -27.54 1.96
C LEU A 537 18.50 -26.05 1.57
N ALA A 538 17.49 -25.35 2.05
CA ALA A 538 17.40 -23.91 1.92
C ALA A 538 17.13 -23.25 3.26
N ALA A 539 17.75 -22.09 3.51
CA ALA A 539 17.46 -21.22 4.63
C ALA A 539 16.10 -20.51 4.43
N ALA A 540 15.55 -19.98 5.52
CA ALA A 540 14.35 -19.14 5.42
C ALA A 540 14.68 -17.84 4.66
N PRO A 541 13.87 -17.43 3.67
CA PRO A 541 14.15 -16.25 2.84
C PRO A 541 14.16 -14.93 3.61
N GLY A 542 13.48 -14.88 4.76
CA GLY A 542 13.52 -13.73 5.66
C GLY A 542 14.82 -13.59 6.46
N ILE A 543 15.61 -14.67 6.57
CA ILE A 543 16.92 -14.64 7.27
C ILE A 543 18.05 -14.42 6.25
N LEU A 544 18.06 -15.23 5.19
CA LEU A 544 19.07 -15.14 4.14
C LEU A 544 18.42 -15.40 2.78
N PRO A 545 18.09 -14.35 2.02
CA PRO A 545 17.49 -14.50 0.69
C PRO A 545 18.53 -15.05 -0.29
N CYS A 546 18.36 -16.28 -0.75
CA CYS A 546 19.28 -16.92 -1.69
C CYS A 546 18.83 -16.82 -3.13
N VAL A 547 17.54 -17.02 -3.38
CA VAL A 547 16.90 -16.84 -4.69
C VAL A 547 15.78 -15.82 -4.53
N GLU A 548 15.81 -14.80 -5.37
CA GLU A 548 14.79 -13.74 -5.40
C GLU A 548 14.00 -13.81 -6.70
N VAL A 549 12.68 -13.81 -6.58
CA VAL A 549 11.78 -13.56 -7.71
C VAL A 549 11.44 -12.08 -7.70
N THR A 550 11.97 -11.37 -8.67
CA THR A 550 11.84 -9.92 -8.79
C THR A 550 10.76 -9.58 -9.79
N TYR A 551 9.84 -8.68 -9.44
CA TYR A 551 8.75 -8.22 -10.30
C TYR A 551 8.92 -6.76 -10.68
N LEU A 552 8.52 -6.38 -11.89
CA LEU A 552 8.51 -4.97 -12.32
C LEU A 552 7.45 -4.21 -11.52
N ASN A 553 7.88 -3.15 -10.84
CA ASN A 553 7.03 -2.33 -9.94
C ASN A 553 6.23 -3.15 -8.91
N GLY A 554 6.74 -4.33 -8.51
CA GLY A 554 6.07 -5.21 -7.56
C GLY A 554 4.80 -5.89 -8.08
N ARG A 555 4.50 -5.86 -9.38
CA ARG A 555 3.31 -6.48 -9.98
C ARG A 555 3.50 -7.99 -10.12
N GLU A 556 2.95 -8.74 -9.18
CA GLU A 556 3.05 -10.21 -9.16
C GLU A 556 2.07 -10.92 -10.10
N GLN A 557 1.00 -10.24 -10.52
CA GLN A 557 -0.03 -10.83 -11.37
C GLN A 557 0.22 -10.53 -12.85
N PRO A 558 -0.06 -11.50 -13.75
CA PRO A 558 0.01 -11.25 -15.19
C PRO A 558 -0.95 -10.14 -15.61
N THR A 559 -0.49 -9.31 -16.53
CA THR A 559 -1.31 -8.31 -17.21
C THR A 559 -1.90 -8.91 -18.48
N MET A 560 -3.18 -8.63 -18.72
CA MET A 560 -3.85 -9.04 -19.95
C MET A 560 -4.43 -7.81 -20.64
N GLU A 561 -4.18 -7.67 -21.92
CA GLU A 561 -4.70 -6.61 -22.76
C GLU A 561 -5.40 -7.20 -23.97
N SER A 562 -6.43 -6.51 -24.45
CA SER A 562 -7.22 -6.93 -25.60
C SER A 562 -7.22 -5.88 -26.69
N ALA A 563 -7.26 -6.33 -27.93
CA ALA A 563 -7.45 -5.49 -29.10
C ALA A 563 -8.37 -6.19 -30.11
N VAL A 564 -9.28 -5.43 -30.69
CA VAL A 564 -10.09 -5.90 -31.82
C VAL A 564 -9.17 -5.98 -33.04
N GLN A 565 -9.20 -7.10 -33.75
CA GLN A 565 -8.36 -7.29 -34.93
C GLN A 565 -9.08 -6.82 -36.20
N PHE A 566 -8.37 -6.08 -37.03
CA PHE A 566 -8.85 -5.66 -38.33
C PHE A 566 -8.83 -6.81 -39.36
N ASP A 567 -7.74 -7.59 -39.36
CA ASP A 567 -7.51 -8.64 -40.34
C ASP A 567 -8.29 -9.93 -40.07
N THR A 568 -8.62 -10.20 -38.83
CA THR A 568 -9.41 -11.38 -38.43
C THR A 568 -10.57 -10.93 -37.57
N LEU A 569 -11.79 -11.30 -37.97
CA LEU A 569 -13.00 -10.97 -37.21
C LEU A 569 -12.99 -11.63 -35.83
N GLY A 570 -12.43 -10.94 -34.84
CA GLY A 570 -12.27 -11.47 -33.47
C GLY A 570 -11.56 -10.50 -32.55
N ILE A 571 -11.37 -10.93 -31.31
CA ILE A 571 -10.56 -10.21 -30.31
C ILE A 571 -9.27 -10.98 -30.09
N LYS A 572 -8.15 -10.27 -30.11
CA LYS A 572 -6.85 -10.79 -29.71
C LYS A 572 -6.52 -10.30 -28.32
N TRP A 573 -6.06 -11.21 -27.50
CA TRP A 573 -5.51 -10.91 -26.18
C TRP A 573 -4.02 -11.18 -26.17
N ARG A 574 -3.28 -10.38 -25.41
CA ARG A 574 -1.92 -10.68 -24.98
C ARG A 574 -1.90 -10.77 -23.46
N ILE A 575 -1.23 -11.79 -22.95
CA ILE A 575 -0.95 -11.98 -21.54
C ILE A 575 0.56 -11.86 -21.39
N TYR A 576 1.01 -11.05 -20.45
CA TYR A 576 2.43 -10.93 -20.15
C TYR A 576 2.63 -10.69 -18.65
N LEU A 577 3.81 -11.07 -18.18
CA LEU A 577 4.29 -10.86 -16.83
C LEU A 577 5.75 -10.46 -16.89
N ASP A 578 6.10 -9.39 -16.21
CA ASP A 578 7.44 -8.84 -16.15
C ASP A 578 8.08 -9.29 -14.85
N PHE A 579 8.97 -10.27 -14.93
CA PHE A 579 9.65 -10.82 -13.77
C PHE A 579 11.06 -11.31 -14.10
N GLY A 580 11.85 -11.50 -13.06
CA GLY A 580 13.16 -12.12 -13.13
C GLY A 580 13.36 -13.09 -11.97
N VAL A 581 14.15 -14.12 -12.19
CA VAL A 581 14.58 -15.05 -11.13
C VAL A 581 16.08 -14.88 -10.99
N ASN A 582 16.51 -14.41 -9.84
CA ASN A 582 17.88 -13.99 -9.60
C ASN A 582 18.49 -14.76 -8.43
N LEU A 583 19.70 -15.28 -8.64
CA LEU A 583 20.48 -15.89 -7.58
C LEU A 583 21.18 -14.77 -6.79
N ILE A 584 20.85 -14.63 -5.51
CA ILE A 584 21.37 -13.56 -4.65
C ILE A 584 22.53 -14.05 -3.78
N ASP A 585 22.38 -15.22 -3.14
CA ASP A 585 23.41 -15.76 -2.24
C ASP A 585 23.46 -17.28 -2.34
N TYR A 586 24.64 -17.86 -2.11
CA TYR A 586 24.82 -19.31 -2.08
C TYR A 586 24.86 -19.88 -0.66
N ARG A 587 25.11 -19.07 0.36
CA ARG A 587 25.41 -19.51 1.73
C ARG A 587 24.21 -20.16 2.43
N GLY A 588 23.00 -19.78 2.04
CA GLY A 588 21.77 -20.38 2.57
C GLY A 588 21.25 -21.56 1.75
N LEU A 589 22.01 -22.03 0.74
CA LEU A 589 21.68 -23.19 -0.07
C LEU A 589 22.74 -24.27 0.06
N LEU A 590 22.31 -25.55 0.14
CA LEU A 590 23.18 -26.71 0.11
C LEU A 590 22.58 -27.77 -0.79
N LYS A 591 23.38 -28.43 -1.61
CA LYS A 591 23.01 -29.59 -2.42
C LYS A 591 23.71 -30.83 -1.90
N SER A 592 22.96 -31.94 -1.77
CA SER A 592 23.53 -33.29 -1.71
C SER A 592 23.28 -34.01 -3.03
N THR A 593 24.27 -34.76 -3.49
CA THR A 593 24.14 -35.57 -4.72
C THR A 593 23.25 -36.82 -4.54
N GLY A 594 22.89 -37.17 -3.27
CA GLY A 594 22.09 -38.36 -2.97
C GLY A 594 22.88 -39.67 -3.04
N LYS A 595 24.14 -39.62 -3.40
CA LYS A 595 25.03 -40.78 -3.59
C LYS A 595 26.24 -40.71 -2.69
#